data_14d9e53371478e058b801e214fb145f2
#
_entry.id   14d9e53371478e058b801e214fb145f2
#
_cell.length_a   1.000
_cell.length_b   1.000
_cell.length_c   1.000
_cell.angle_alpha   90.00
_cell.angle_beta   90.00
_cell.angle_gamma   90.00
#
_symmetry.space_group_name_H-M   'P 1'
#
loop_
_entity.id
_entity.type
_entity.pdbx_description
1 polymer ?
#
loop_
_entity_poly.entity_id
_entity_poly.type
_entity_poly.pdbx_seq_one_letter_code
_entity_poly.pdbx_strand_id
1 'polypeptide(L)'
;MQSAFQRDCLEILAEKAARGQTSRRRLAQLAGMLVVGGSLGLRATGAAAETKDLVFVNWGGDAVKAYDAAYGQPFAKETGIAVKEDGSGPTEGAITAQFKSGKPSWDLVDADPFSAMSLGKLGMIEPIDYTVVDKAKMRPGFGWDYAASTYFFSYVIAYDSKKYGAMAPTGMADFFDVKKFPGKRSMYKWGAGMWEAALLADGVAPDKLYPLDVKRANDKIKGFKEHIVSFWGGGAASQSVLTGGDASMALIWSTRASLVEQDTNGQIKFIWDQGLISPGAMAVIKGNPGGKAAAMKFIASAQDPKRQLVMFDMLGQGPANPATDALIPADKKHMNCVDPANMAKQVALDMPWYAENYGAALDDYIKVISA
;
A
#
# COMPACT_ATOMS: atom_id res chain seq x y z
N MET A 1 48.20 9.55 16.46
CA MET A 1 48.22 9.70 14.96
C MET A 1 46.85 10.15 14.50
N GLN A 2 46.77 11.26 13.79
CA GLN A 2 45.50 11.69 13.17
C GLN A 2 45.11 10.69 12.07
N SER A 3 43.83 10.35 11.97
CA SER A 3 43.35 9.48 10.87
C SER A 3 43.46 10.18 9.51
N ALA A 4 43.56 9.44 8.42
CA ALA A 4 43.57 9.99 7.06
C ALA A 4 42.37 10.93 6.84
N PHE A 5 41.20 10.55 7.32
CA PHE A 5 39.98 11.36 7.29
C PHE A 5 40.12 12.71 8.02
N GLN A 6 40.79 12.74 9.18
CA GLN A 6 41.01 14.00 9.91
C GLN A 6 41.92 14.94 9.16
N ARG A 7 42.94 14.43 8.47
CA ARG A 7 43.87 15.23 7.65
C ARG A 7 43.13 15.82 6.44
N ASP A 8 42.35 15.00 5.70
CA ASP A 8 41.60 15.47 4.55
C ASP A 8 40.57 16.54 4.94
N CYS A 9 39.86 16.38 6.06
CA CYS A 9 38.97 17.40 6.58
C CYS A 9 39.65 18.73 6.92
N LEU A 10 40.86 18.68 7.51
CA LEU A 10 41.63 19.88 7.84
C LEU A 10 42.16 20.58 6.59
N GLU A 11 42.58 19.85 5.56
CA GLU A 11 42.97 20.40 4.26
C GLU A 11 41.84 21.11 3.54
N ILE A 12 40.64 20.48 3.48
CA ILE A 12 39.44 21.09 2.89
C ILE A 12 39.04 22.36 3.63
N LEU A 13 39.13 22.37 4.96
CA LEU A 13 38.81 23.55 5.77
C LEU A 13 39.84 24.68 5.57
N ALA A 14 41.12 24.34 5.41
CA ALA A 14 42.19 25.29 5.13
C ALA A 14 42.03 25.93 3.73
N GLU A 15 41.70 25.13 2.72
CA GLU A 15 41.39 25.63 1.36
C GLU A 15 40.16 26.56 1.32
N LYS A 16 39.11 26.23 2.04
CA LYS A 16 37.90 27.10 2.12
C LYS A 16 38.20 28.40 2.83
N ALA A 17 39.09 28.40 3.83
CA ALA A 17 39.55 29.62 4.50
C ALA A 17 40.43 30.48 3.60
N ALA A 18 41.30 29.88 2.80
CA ALA A 18 42.16 30.59 1.85
C ALA A 18 41.35 31.25 0.73
N ARG A 19 40.21 30.64 0.35
CA ARG A 19 39.28 31.21 -0.63
C ARG A 19 38.26 32.19 -0.05
N GLY A 20 38.37 32.59 1.22
CA GLY A 20 37.44 33.53 1.89
C GLY A 20 36.04 32.98 2.14
N GLN A 21 35.82 31.67 1.97
CA GLN A 21 34.50 31.00 2.09
C GLN A 21 34.18 30.61 3.54
N THR A 22 35.13 30.79 4.51
CA THR A 22 34.87 30.59 5.94
C THR A 22 35.72 31.53 6.78
N SER A 23 35.23 31.97 7.95
CA SER A 23 35.98 32.87 8.83
C SER A 23 37.03 32.13 9.64
N ARG A 24 38.14 32.79 9.97
CA ARG A 24 39.21 32.25 10.82
C ARG A 24 38.70 31.71 12.17
N ARG A 25 37.68 32.36 12.74
CA ARG A 25 37.06 31.94 14.00
C ARG A 25 36.28 30.61 13.84
N ARG A 26 35.58 30.41 12.72
CA ARG A 26 34.85 29.18 12.40
C ARG A 26 35.80 28.03 12.07
N LEU A 27 36.92 28.33 11.42
CA LEU A 27 38.00 27.37 11.19
C LEU A 27 38.57 26.83 12.51
N ALA A 28 38.87 27.72 13.46
CA ALA A 28 39.42 27.34 14.78
C ALA A 28 38.40 26.51 15.58
N GLN A 29 37.12 26.83 15.52
CA GLN A 29 36.07 26.05 16.19
C GLN A 29 35.91 24.63 15.60
N LEU A 30 35.91 24.48 14.27
CA LEU A 30 35.79 23.19 13.60
C LEU A 30 37.03 22.33 13.74
N ALA A 31 38.25 22.94 13.72
CA ALA A 31 39.50 22.24 13.95
C ALA A 31 39.62 21.77 15.42
N GLY A 32 39.13 22.57 16.39
CA GLY A 32 39.07 22.18 17.81
C GLY A 32 38.16 20.97 18.06
N MET A 33 37.04 20.86 17.36
CA MET A 33 36.15 19.71 17.49
C MET A 33 36.75 18.41 16.92
N LEU A 34 37.60 18.49 15.91
CA LEU A 34 38.28 17.33 15.32
C LEU A 34 39.45 16.80 16.20
N VAL A 35 40.03 17.63 17.05
CA VAL A 35 41.14 17.25 17.92
C VAL A 35 40.67 16.71 19.28
N VAL A 36 39.54 17.19 19.81
CA VAL A 36 39.00 16.77 21.13
C VAL A 36 38.27 15.42 21.05
N GLY A 37 37.86 14.98 19.87
CA GLY A 37 37.16 13.67 19.66
C GLY A 37 38.07 12.43 19.82
N GLY A 38 39.37 12.59 20.10
CA GLY A 38 40.34 11.48 20.10
C GLY A 38 40.74 10.88 21.45
N SER A 39 40.24 11.35 22.61
CA SER A 39 40.76 10.92 23.89
C SER A 39 39.78 10.64 25.03
N LEU A 40 38.49 10.55 24.76
CA LEU A 40 37.53 9.99 25.72
C LEU A 40 37.03 8.64 25.20
N GLY A 41 37.65 7.58 25.75
CA GLY A 41 37.18 6.20 25.59
C GLY A 41 35.80 6.02 26.24
N LEU A 42 34.77 6.56 25.65
CA LEU A 42 33.40 6.19 25.92
C LEU A 42 33.18 4.82 25.26
N ARG A 43 33.10 3.77 26.10
CA ARG A 43 32.41 2.53 25.70
C ARG A 43 31.03 2.91 25.24
N ALA A 44 30.84 3.05 23.93
CA ALA A 44 29.53 3.08 23.33
C ALA A 44 28.90 1.70 23.54
N THR A 45 28.19 1.52 24.67
CA THR A 45 27.05 0.60 24.67
C THR A 45 26.19 1.10 23.54
N GLY A 46 26.01 0.26 22.50
CA GLY A 46 25.28 0.65 21.29
C GLY A 46 23.83 0.99 21.60
N ALA A 47 23.60 2.22 22.01
CA ALA A 47 22.35 2.89 21.77
C ALA A 47 22.35 3.17 20.27
N ALA A 48 21.63 2.36 19.48
CA ALA A 48 21.25 2.73 18.13
C ALA A 48 20.74 4.17 18.22
N ALA A 49 21.31 5.10 17.43
CA ALA A 49 20.82 6.46 17.38
C ALA A 49 19.31 6.39 17.15
N GLU A 50 18.54 6.94 18.07
CA GLU A 50 17.08 6.94 17.97
C GLU A 50 16.73 7.67 16.69
N THR A 51 16.22 6.93 15.72
CA THR A 51 15.85 7.49 14.42
C THR A 51 14.65 8.39 14.66
N LYS A 52 14.76 9.65 14.27
CA LYS A 52 13.68 10.63 14.47
C LYS A 52 12.59 10.56 13.42
N ASP A 53 12.82 9.90 12.30
CA ASP A 53 11.92 9.86 11.15
C ASP A 53 11.77 8.44 10.61
N LEU A 54 10.54 8.10 10.21
CA LEU A 54 10.24 6.93 9.37
C LEU A 54 9.66 7.40 8.04
N VAL A 55 9.93 6.69 6.95
CA VAL A 55 9.28 6.87 5.67
C VAL A 55 8.33 5.70 5.43
N PHE A 56 7.03 6.00 5.37
CA PHE A 56 5.97 5.04 5.05
C PHE A 56 5.43 5.27 3.64
N VAL A 57 5.47 4.24 2.81
CA VAL A 57 5.07 4.33 1.40
C VAL A 57 3.72 3.68 1.18
N ASN A 58 2.83 4.42 0.53
CA ASN A 58 1.46 4.00 0.24
C ASN A 58 1.06 4.25 -1.23
N TRP A 59 -0.17 3.91 -1.60
CA TRP A 59 -0.67 3.97 -2.98
C TRP A 59 -1.17 5.35 -3.43
N GLY A 60 -0.83 6.41 -2.69
CA GLY A 60 -1.06 7.80 -3.09
C GLY A 60 -2.51 8.28 -3.03
N GLY A 61 -2.73 9.49 -3.52
CA GLY A 61 -4.02 10.16 -3.43
C GLY A 61 -4.41 10.43 -1.98
N ASP A 62 -5.69 10.23 -1.63
CA ASP A 62 -6.21 10.46 -0.28
C ASP A 62 -5.59 9.55 0.78
N ALA A 63 -4.94 8.44 0.38
CA ALA A 63 -4.23 7.58 1.31
C ALA A 63 -3.13 8.31 2.07
N VAL A 64 -2.39 9.22 1.42
CA VAL A 64 -1.33 10.01 2.06
C VAL A 64 -1.85 10.74 3.30
N LYS A 65 -2.99 11.43 3.16
CA LYS A 65 -3.61 12.17 4.26
C LYS A 65 -4.22 11.24 5.31
N ALA A 66 -4.83 10.14 4.88
CA ALA A 66 -5.48 9.20 5.78
C ALA A 66 -4.47 8.46 6.66
N TYR A 67 -3.38 7.96 6.09
CA TYR A 67 -2.31 7.29 6.84
C TYR A 67 -1.62 8.24 7.81
N ASP A 68 -1.34 9.48 7.40
CA ASP A 68 -0.78 10.49 8.30
C ASP A 68 -1.70 10.78 9.48
N ALA A 69 -2.99 11.04 9.23
CA ALA A 69 -3.97 11.34 10.27
C ALA A 69 -4.23 10.16 11.22
N ALA A 70 -4.35 8.95 10.68
CA ALA A 70 -4.69 7.76 11.45
C ALA A 70 -3.49 7.20 12.23
N TYR A 71 -2.31 7.18 11.61
CA TYR A 71 -1.14 6.48 12.13
C TYR A 71 0.05 7.39 12.34
N GLY A 72 0.43 8.23 11.36
CA GLY A 72 1.64 9.04 11.39
C GLY A 72 1.66 10.03 12.54
N GLN A 73 0.68 10.93 12.60
CA GLN A 73 0.60 11.96 13.64
C GLN A 73 0.42 11.39 15.06
N PRO A 74 -0.48 10.39 15.30
CA PRO A 74 -0.59 9.79 16.62
C PRO A 74 0.70 9.09 17.06
N PHE A 75 1.39 8.37 16.15
CA PHE A 75 2.64 7.71 16.45
C PHE A 75 3.75 8.72 16.78
N ALA A 76 3.88 9.79 16.00
CA ALA A 76 4.84 10.85 16.28
C ALA A 76 4.59 11.52 17.62
N LYS A 77 3.33 11.76 17.99
CA LYS A 77 2.94 12.34 19.29
C LYS A 77 3.33 11.43 20.47
N GLU A 78 3.19 10.11 20.30
CA GLU A 78 3.45 9.14 21.37
C GLU A 78 4.95 8.83 21.54
N THR A 79 5.70 8.82 20.44
CA THR A 79 7.08 8.29 20.42
C THR A 79 8.15 9.36 20.16
N GLY A 80 7.76 10.52 19.64
CA GLY A 80 8.69 11.54 19.15
C GLY A 80 9.32 11.20 17.79
N ILE A 81 8.94 10.07 17.16
CA ILE A 81 9.44 9.64 15.85
C ILE A 81 8.47 10.16 14.77
N ALA A 82 8.93 11.07 13.91
CA ALA A 82 8.11 11.56 12.80
C ALA A 82 7.93 10.49 11.72
N VAL A 83 6.78 10.50 11.06
CA VAL A 83 6.48 9.63 9.92
C VAL A 83 6.24 10.49 8.70
N LYS A 84 6.96 10.21 7.63
CA LYS A 84 6.80 10.87 6.32
C LYS A 84 6.04 9.93 5.40
N GLU A 85 4.93 10.41 4.88
CA GLU A 85 4.13 9.68 3.91
C GLU A 85 4.69 9.87 2.51
N ASP A 86 4.89 8.77 1.77
CA ASP A 86 5.28 8.75 0.35
C ASP A 86 4.19 8.05 -0.46
N GLY A 87 3.55 8.76 -1.37
CA GLY A 87 2.45 8.25 -2.20
C GLY A 87 2.90 7.66 -3.54
N SER A 88 4.16 7.29 -3.71
CA SER A 88 4.70 6.83 -5.00
C SER A 88 4.26 5.42 -5.43
N GLY A 89 3.70 4.63 -4.51
CA GLY A 89 3.20 3.27 -4.76
C GLY A 89 4.28 2.19 -4.59
N PRO A 90 4.10 1.29 -3.60
CA PRO A 90 5.10 0.26 -3.25
C PRO A 90 4.94 -1.01 -4.10
N THR A 91 5.10 -0.89 -5.42
CA THR A 91 5.13 -2.06 -6.31
C THR A 91 6.32 -2.98 -6.00
N GLU A 92 6.24 -4.27 -6.32
CA GLU A 92 7.35 -5.21 -6.11
C GLU A 92 8.66 -4.73 -6.77
N GLY A 93 8.56 -4.14 -7.97
CA GLY A 93 9.69 -3.55 -8.68
C GLY A 93 10.31 -2.40 -7.91
N ALA A 94 9.50 -1.50 -7.34
CA ALA A 94 9.96 -0.38 -6.56
C ALA A 94 10.61 -0.82 -5.23
N ILE A 95 10.01 -1.77 -4.52
CA ILE A 95 10.59 -2.38 -3.30
C ILE A 95 11.92 -3.05 -3.61
N THR A 96 11.97 -3.82 -4.71
CA THR A 96 13.21 -4.47 -5.17
C THR A 96 14.31 -3.45 -5.48
N ALA A 97 13.96 -2.32 -6.12
CA ALA A 97 14.90 -1.24 -6.41
C ALA A 97 15.44 -0.59 -5.13
N GLN A 98 14.59 -0.34 -4.13
CA GLN A 98 15.00 0.16 -2.82
C GLN A 98 16.03 -0.76 -2.16
N PHE A 99 15.74 -2.06 -2.08
CA PHE A 99 16.67 -3.03 -1.49
C PHE A 99 17.98 -3.13 -2.28
N LYS A 100 17.92 -3.27 -3.61
CA LYS A 100 19.11 -3.40 -4.47
C LYS A 100 19.99 -2.15 -4.50
N SER A 101 19.48 -0.98 -4.12
CA SER A 101 20.28 0.23 -4.00
C SER A 101 21.37 0.12 -2.92
N GLY A 102 21.24 -0.84 -1.99
CA GLY A 102 22.08 -0.99 -0.80
C GLY A 102 21.94 0.13 0.23
N LYS A 103 21.11 1.14 -0.06
CA LYS A 103 20.78 2.26 0.82
C LYS A 103 19.30 2.64 0.60
N PRO A 104 18.36 1.82 1.07
CA PRO A 104 16.95 2.14 0.93
C PRO A 104 16.64 3.48 1.61
N SER A 105 15.72 4.24 1.01
CA SER A 105 15.17 5.46 1.60
C SER A 105 13.80 5.24 2.24
N TRP A 106 13.22 4.05 2.06
CA TRP A 106 11.94 3.63 2.59
C TRP A 106 12.12 2.76 3.82
N ASP A 107 11.26 2.94 4.83
CA ASP A 107 11.25 2.11 6.04
C ASP A 107 10.17 1.06 6.01
N LEU A 108 8.93 1.50 5.76
CA LEU A 108 7.76 0.63 5.70
C LEU A 108 6.97 0.89 4.42
N VAL A 109 6.21 -0.10 4.03
CA VAL A 109 5.35 -0.04 2.85
C VAL A 109 3.95 -0.59 3.16
N ASP A 110 2.95 0.01 2.53
CA ASP A 110 1.58 -0.52 2.41
C ASP A 110 1.58 -1.55 1.27
N ALA A 111 1.89 -2.80 1.59
CA ALA A 111 2.11 -3.86 0.63
C ALA A 111 0.94 -4.83 0.54
N ASP A 112 0.80 -5.44 -0.63
CA ASP A 112 0.05 -6.69 -0.73
C ASP A 112 0.80 -7.78 0.05
N PRO A 113 0.13 -8.56 0.93
CA PRO A 113 0.79 -9.59 1.72
C PRO A 113 1.56 -10.62 0.90
N PHE A 114 1.04 -11.00 -0.26
CA PHE A 114 1.69 -11.96 -1.16
C PHE A 114 3.03 -11.41 -1.69
N SER A 115 3.09 -10.13 -2.05
CA SER A 115 4.32 -9.46 -2.47
C SER A 115 5.34 -9.40 -1.35
N ALA A 116 4.90 -9.02 -0.14
CA ALA A 116 5.77 -9.00 1.03
C ALA A 116 6.33 -10.38 1.38
N MET A 117 5.52 -11.45 1.26
CA MET A 117 5.96 -12.82 1.49
C MET A 117 6.96 -13.30 0.42
N SER A 118 6.69 -13.02 -0.86
CA SER A 118 7.59 -13.36 -1.96
C SER A 118 8.94 -12.66 -1.80
N LEU A 119 8.94 -11.34 -1.62
CA LEU A 119 10.15 -10.54 -1.43
C LEU A 119 10.87 -10.85 -0.10
N GLY A 120 10.12 -11.24 0.92
CA GLY A 120 10.67 -11.69 2.21
C GLY A 120 11.48 -12.98 2.09
N LYS A 121 10.98 -13.97 1.33
CA LYS A 121 11.72 -15.20 0.99
C LYS A 121 13.03 -14.90 0.24
N LEU A 122 13.06 -13.81 -0.53
CA LEU A 122 14.27 -13.32 -1.21
C LEU A 122 15.16 -12.43 -0.33
N GLY A 123 14.82 -12.25 0.96
CA GLY A 123 15.61 -11.50 1.93
C GLY A 123 15.52 -9.98 1.79
N MET A 124 14.50 -9.44 1.10
CA MET A 124 14.32 -8.00 0.86
C MET A 124 13.42 -7.31 1.89
N ILE A 125 12.63 -8.08 2.63
CA ILE A 125 11.71 -7.61 3.68
C ILE A 125 12.15 -8.21 5.02
N GLU A 126 12.05 -7.43 6.10
CA GLU A 126 12.31 -7.90 7.46
C GLU A 126 11.18 -8.81 7.95
N PRO A 127 11.48 -9.90 8.66
CA PRO A 127 10.45 -10.65 9.36
C PRO A 127 9.74 -9.78 10.39
N ILE A 128 8.41 -9.93 10.49
CA ILE A 128 7.61 -9.26 11.51
C ILE A 128 8.00 -9.77 12.90
N ASP A 129 8.22 -8.86 13.82
CA ASP A 129 8.48 -9.19 15.22
C ASP A 129 7.15 -9.30 16.00
N TYR A 130 6.64 -10.50 16.12
CA TYR A 130 5.39 -10.76 16.84
C TYR A 130 5.52 -10.73 18.38
N THR A 131 6.68 -10.37 18.90
CA THR A 131 6.80 -9.95 20.32
C THR A 131 6.40 -8.49 20.52
N VAL A 132 6.36 -7.71 19.43
CA VAL A 132 5.98 -6.28 19.39
C VAL A 132 4.62 -6.11 18.72
N VAL A 133 4.42 -6.74 17.56
CA VAL A 133 3.15 -6.72 16.79
C VAL A 133 2.26 -7.85 17.31
N ASP A 134 1.09 -7.52 17.80
CA ASP A 134 0.19 -8.49 18.44
C ASP A 134 -0.71 -9.20 17.43
N LYS A 135 -0.51 -10.51 17.23
CA LYS A 135 -1.37 -11.31 16.34
C LYS A 135 -2.84 -11.34 16.77
N ALA A 136 -3.12 -11.23 18.08
CA ALA A 136 -4.50 -11.25 18.60
C ALA A 136 -5.31 -9.99 18.22
N LYS A 137 -4.63 -8.92 17.81
CA LYS A 137 -5.25 -7.69 17.29
C LYS A 137 -5.53 -7.72 15.79
N MET A 138 -5.32 -8.85 15.14
CA MET A 138 -5.66 -9.07 13.73
C MET A 138 -6.71 -10.16 13.62
N ARG A 139 -7.50 -10.13 12.54
CA ARG A 139 -8.38 -11.25 12.21
C ARG A 139 -7.55 -12.53 12.05
N PRO A 140 -8.03 -13.70 12.50
CA PRO A 140 -7.29 -14.96 12.43
C PRO A 140 -6.80 -15.28 11.00
N GLY A 141 -5.55 -15.67 10.86
CA GLY A 141 -4.94 -16.01 9.57
C GLY A 141 -4.28 -14.86 8.81
N PHE A 142 -4.37 -13.61 9.30
CA PHE A 142 -3.87 -12.43 8.58
C PHE A 142 -2.60 -11.81 9.18
N GLY A 143 -1.79 -12.61 9.82
CA GLY A 143 -0.44 -12.29 10.26
C GLY A 143 0.57 -13.26 9.65
N TRP A 144 1.38 -12.80 8.71
CA TRP A 144 2.38 -13.61 7.99
C TRP A 144 3.80 -13.30 8.49
N ASP A 145 4.78 -14.12 8.09
CA ASP A 145 6.16 -13.92 8.53
C ASP A 145 6.75 -12.57 8.13
N TYR A 146 6.33 -12.02 6.97
CA TYR A 146 6.89 -10.79 6.40
C TYR A 146 5.87 -9.65 6.23
N ALA A 147 4.65 -9.85 6.69
CA ALA A 147 3.59 -8.85 6.60
C ALA A 147 2.61 -8.97 7.77
N ALA A 148 2.09 -7.85 8.24
CA ALA A 148 1.03 -7.78 9.24
C ALA A 148 -0.17 -7.02 8.68
N SER A 149 -1.34 -7.66 8.62
CA SER A 149 -2.54 -7.00 8.12
C SER A 149 -2.96 -5.85 9.03
N THR A 150 -3.26 -4.72 8.41
CA THR A 150 -3.81 -3.54 9.08
C THR A 150 -5.19 -3.18 8.58
N TYR A 151 -5.58 -3.72 7.41
CA TYR A 151 -6.89 -3.46 6.81
C TYR A 151 -7.28 -4.52 5.78
N PHE A 152 -8.51 -4.38 5.30
CA PHE A 152 -9.06 -5.08 4.13
C PHE A 152 -9.61 -4.09 3.13
N PHE A 153 -9.62 -4.48 1.87
CA PHE A 153 -10.28 -3.78 0.78
C PHE A 153 -10.83 -4.80 -0.22
N SER A 154 -11.59 -4.33 -1.19
CA SER A 154 -12.09 -5.21 -2.24
C SER A 154 -11.96 -4.51 -3.59
N TYR A 155 -11.74 -5.28 -4.65
CA TYR A 155 -12.03 -4.80 -6.00
C TYR A 155 -13.52 -4.93 -6.22
N VAL A 156 -14.17 -3.82 -6.54
CA VAL A 156 -15.61 -3.72 -6.72
C VAL A 156 -15.93 -3.11 -8.08
N ILE A 157 -17.14 -3.36 -8.59
CA ILE A 157 -17.65 -2.66 -9.75
C ILE A 157 -18.24 -1.32 -9.28
N ALA A 158 -17.58 -0.22 -9.64
CA ALA A 158 -18.16 1.11 -9.54
C ALA A 158 -18.75 1.52 -10.89
N TYR A 159 -19.91 2.21 -10.89
CA TYR A 159 -20.66 2.53 -12.11
C TYR A 159 -21.41 3.86 -12.01
N ASP A 160 -21.60 4.52 -13.15
CA ASP A 160 -22.41 5.73 -13.26
C ASP A 160 -23.92 5.39 -13.27
N SER A 161 -24.57 5.60 -12.12
CA SER A 161 -26.00 5.29 -11.96
C SER A 161 -26.91 6.18 -12.81
N LYS A 162 -26.48 7.40 -13.18
CA LYS A 162 -27.26 8.26 -14.10
C LYS A 162 -27.31 7.68 -15.50
N LYS A 163 -26.20 7.05 -15.94
CA LYS A 163 -26.13 6.46 -17.27
C LYS A 163 -27.00 5.22 -17.42
N TYR A 164 -27.13 4.42 -16.36
CA TYR A 164 -27.84 3.15 -16.42
C TYR A 164 -29.23 3.20 -15.77
N GLY A 165 -29.60 4.33 -15.16
CA GLY A 165 -30.92 4.50 -14.54
C GLY A 165 -31.17 3.51 -13.40
N ALA A 166 -32.27 2.79 -13.49
CA ALA A 166 -32.63 1.78 -12.50
C ALA A 166 -31.85 0.47 -12.63
N MET A 167 -31.08 0.28 -13.72
CA MET A 167 -30.25 -0.93 -13.90
C MET A 167 -28.95 -0.78 -13.12
N ALA A 168 -28.70 -1.66 -12.16
CA ALA A 168 -27.42 -1.82 -11.51
C ALA A 168 -26.72 -3.10 -12.03
N PRO A 169 -25.39 -3.13 -12.16
CA PRO A 169 -24.68 -4.38 -12.38
C PRO A 169 -24.90 -5.33 -11.19
N THR A 170 -24.88 -6.63 -11.44
CA THR A 170 -25.12 -7.67 -10.44
C THR A 170 -23.94 -8.62 -10.27
N GLY A 171 -22.85 -8.39 -11.02
CA GLY A 171 -21.65 -9.21 -10.95
C GLY A 171 -20.70 -8.94 -12.10
N MET A 172 -19.60 -9.70 -12.15
CA MET A 172 -18.50 -9.48 -13.09
C MET A 172 -18.93 -9.67 -14.56
N ALA A 173 -19.93 -10.53 -14.84
CA ALA A 173 -20.46 -10.67 -16.20
C ALA A 173 -21.01 -9.33 -16.74
N ASP A 174 -21.70 -8.56 -15.90
CA ASP A 174 -22.26 -7.25 -16.29
C ASP A 174 -21.17 -6.21 -16.58
N PHE A 175 -20.02 -6.29 -15.90
CA PHE A 175 -18.87 -5.42 -16.20
C PHE A 175 -18.35 -5.65 -17.62
N PHE A 176 -18.32 -6.89 -18.09
CA PHE A 176 -17.84 -7.27 -19.42
C PHE A 176 -18.94 -7.22 -20.50
N ASP A 177 -20.19 -6.96 -20.15
CA ASP A 177 -21.30 -6.85 -21.12
C ASP A 177 -21.57 -5.38 -21.51
N VAL A 178 -20.91 -4.93 -22.57
CA VAL A 178 -21.10 -3.57 -23.10
C VAL A 178 -22.36 -3.41 -23.93
N LYS A 179 -23.07 -4.50 -24.28
CA LYS A 179 -24.37 -4.43 -24.94
C LYS A 179 -25.46 -4.09 -23.92
N LYS A 180 -25.42 -4.74 -22.76
CA LYS A 180 -26.34 -4.47 -21.65
C LYS A 180 -26.00 -3.16 -20.93
N PHE A 181 -24.72 -2.90 -20.73
CA PHE A 181 -24.19 -1.72 -20.05
C PHE A 181 -23.23 -0.95 -20.96
N PRO A 182 -23.71 -0.10 -21.89
CA PRO A 182 -22.87 0.58 -22.86
C PRO A 182 -21.94 1.60 -22.22
N GLY A 183 -20.73 1.77 -22.79
CA GLY A 183 -19.73 2.75 -22.38
C GLY A 183 -18.38 2.14 -22.07
N LYS A 184 -17.40 2.99 -21.82
CA LYS A 184 -16.02 2.57 -21.56
C LYS A 184 -15.84 2.04 -20.15
N ARG A 185 -14.79 1.23 -19.98
CA ARG A 185 -14.38 0.58 -18.72
C ARG A 185 -12.99 1.02 -18.30
N SER A 186 -12.68 0.84 -17.03
CA SER A 186 -11.33 0.95 -16.51
C SER A 186 -11.01 -0.22 -15.58
N MET A 187 -9.77 -0.69 -15.62
CA MET A 187 -9.30 -1.85 -14.85
C MET A 187 -7.96 -1.54 -14.18
N TYR A 188 -7.57 -2.36 -13.21
CA TYR A 188 -6.29 -2.22 -12.51
C TYR A 188 -5.12 -2.69 -13.37
N LYS A 189 -4.06 -1.87 -13.40
CA LYS A 189 -2.86 -2.13 -14.20
C LYS A 189 -2.03 -3.31 -13.71
N TRP A 190 -2.07 -3.60 -12.41
CA TRP A 190 -1.18 -4.58 -11.78
C TRP A 190 -1.79 -5.97 -11.63
N GLY A 191 -2.90 -6.25 -12.28
CA GLY A 191 -3.45 -7.58 -12.52
C GLY A 191 -4.22 -8.21 -11.35
N ALA A 192 -3.82 -7.99 -10.10
CA ALA A 192 -4.49 -8.59 -8.95
C ALA A 192 -6.00 -8.26 -8.92
N GLY A 193 -6.84 -9.29 -8.75
CA GLY A 193 -8.30 -9.19 -8.84
C GLY A 193 -8.83 -9.17 -10.28
N MET A 194 -8.01 -8.84 -11.29
CA MET A 194 -8.49 -8.72 -12.66
C MET A 194 -8.65 -10.07 -13.34
N TRP A 195 -7.84 -11.06 -12.97
CA TRP A 195 -7.98 -12.43 -13.47
C TRP A 195 -9.23 -13.10 -12.92
N GLU A 196 -9.50 -12.95 -11.62
CA GLU A 196 -10.73 -13.45 -10.98
C GLU A 196 -11.96 -12.79 -11.62
N ALA A 197 -11.94 -11.48 -11.81
CA ALA A 197 -13.04 -10.76 -12.45
C ALA A 197 -13.33 -11.29 -13.85
N ALA A 198 -12.28 -11.55 -14.64
CA ALA A 198 -12.42 -12.11 -15.99
C ALA A 198 -12.96 -13.55 -15.98
N LEU A 199 -12.46 -14.40 -15.06
CA LEU A 199 -12.91 -15.80 -14.92
C LEU A 199 -14.35 -15.88 -14.42
N LEU A 200 -14.74 -15.08 -13.43
CA LEU A 200 -16.13 -14.98 -12.97
C LEU A 200 -17.05 -14.54 -14.10
N ALA A 201 -16.63 -13.54 -14.88
CA ALA A 201 -17.38 -13.07 -16.05
C ALA A 201 -17.43 -14.10 -17.18
N ASP A 202 -16.52 -15.07 -17.19
CA ASP A 202 -16.51 -16.19 -18.14
C ASP A 202 -17.22 -17.45 -17.61
N GLY A 203 -17.94 -17.30 -16.50
CA GLY A 203 -18.80 -18.33 -15.91
C GLY A 203 -18.08 -19.32 -14.99
N VAL A 204 -16.85 -19.06 -14.58
CA VAL A 204 -16.18 -19.87 -13.55
C VAL A 204 -16.85 -19.62 -12.20
N ALA A 205 -17.25 -20.68 -11.51
CA ALA A 205 -17.89 -20.56 -10.21
C ALA A 205 -16.86 -20.06 -9.16
N PRO A 206 -17.28 -19.25 -8.16
CA PRO A 206 -16.38 -18.69 -7.15
C PRO A 206 -15.51 -19.72 -6.43
N ASP A 207 -16.05 -20.89 -6.13
CA ASP A 207 -15.35 -21.99 -5.46
C ASP A 207 -14.41 -22.81 -6.38
N LYS A 208 -14.36 -22.45 -7.69
CA LYS A 208 -13.55 -23.09 -8.73
C LYS A 208 -12.50 -22.15 -9.35
N LEU A 209 -12.33 -20.98 -8.80
CA LEU A 209 -11.39 -19.99 -9.34
C LEU A 209 -9.92 -20.43 -9.24
N TYR A 210 -9.55 -21.05 -8.11
CA TYR A 210 -8.16 -21.43 -7.87
C TYR A 210 -7.87 -22.91 -8.09
N PRO A 211 -6.69 -23.22 -8.68
CA PRO A 211 -5.68 -22.30 -9.20
C PRO A 211 -6.22 -21.49 -10.41
N LEU A 212 -5.85 -20.20 -10.50
CA LEU A 212 -6.33 -19.35 -11.59
C LEU A 212 -5.85 -19.85 -12.96
N ASP A 213 -6.77 -19.96 -13.92
CA ASP A 213 -6.43 -20.08 -15.35
C ASP A 213 -6.08 -18.70 -15.90
N VAL A 214 -4.83 -18.28 -15.64
CA VAL A 214 -4.31 -16.96 -16.05
C VAL A 214 -4.40 -16.76 -17.56
N LYS A 215 -4.17 -17.83 -18.34
CA LYS A 215 -4.27 -17.73 -19.81
C LYS A 215 -5.68 -17.39 -20.25
N ARG A 216 -6.68 -18.12 -19.75
CA ARG A 216 -8.11 -17.91 -20.05
C ARG A 216 -8.55 -16.50 -19.63
N ALA A 217 -8.14 -16.05 -18.44
CA ALA A 217 -8.44 -14.71 -17.96
C ALA A 217 -7.83 -13.63 -18.86
N ASN A 218 -6.56 -13.78 -19.23
CA ASN A 218 -5.85 -12.86 -20.12
C ASN A 218 -6.45 -12.84 -21.53
N ASP A 219 -6.87 -13.98 -22.07
CA ASP A 219 -7.55 -14.05 -23.39
C ASP A 219 -8.88 -13.28 -23.35
N LYS A 220 -9.66 -13.40 -22.27
CA LYS A 220 -10.89 -12.63 -22.08
C LYS A 220 -10.63 -11.13 -21.97
N ILE A 221 -9.64 -10.71 -21.20
CA ILE A 221 -9.26 -9.29 -21.05
C ILE A 221 -8.76 -8.75 -22.40
N LYS A 222 -7.95 -9.50 -23.13
CA LYS A 222 -7.48 -9.15 -24.47
C LYS A 222 -8.63 -8.90 -25.45
N GLY A 223 -9.62 -9.81 -25.47
CA GLY A 223 -10.82 -9.66 -26.32
C GLY A 223 -11.71 -8.48 -25.93
N PHE A 224 -11.58 -8.00 -24.70
CA PHE A 224 -12.36 -6.88 -24.19
C PHE A 224 -11.63 -5.52 -24.22
N LYS A 225 -10.35 -5.51 -24.58
CA LYS A 225 -9.43 -4.36 -24.45
C LYS A 225 -9.92 -3.09 -25.16
N GLU A 226 -10.58 -3.19 -26.31
CA GLU A 226 -11.13 -2.04 -27.06
C GLU A 226 -12.15 -1.23 -26.25
N HIS A 227 -12.79 -1.85 -25.25
CA HIS A 227 -13.75 -1.22 -24.36
C HIS A 227 -13.08 -0.58 -23.13
N ILE A 228 -11.77 -0.79 -22.91
CA ILE A 228 -11.03 -0.25 -21.77
C ILE A 228 -10.37 1.06 -22.16
N VAL A 229 -10.76 2.15 -21.50
CA VAL A 229 -10.18 3.48 -21.73
C VAL A 229 -8.89 3.68 -20.95
N SER A 230 -8.73 2.99 -19.82
CA SER A 230 -7.59 3.18 -18.93
C SER A 230 -7.31 1.94 -18.08
N PHE A 231 -6.02 1.62 -17.93
CA PHE A 231 -5.52 0.71 -16.91
C PHE A 231 -4.85 1.57 -15.82
N TRP A 232 -5.58 1.82 -14.73
CA TRP A 232 -5.12 2.70 -13.65
C TRP A 232 -4.06 2.02 -12.77
N GLY A 233 -3.05 2.78 -12.32
CA GLY A 233 -1.92 2.25 -11.54
C GLY A 233 -1.90 2.69 -10.07
N GLY A 234 -2.79 3.59 -9.65
CA GLY A 234 -2.85 4.11 -8.28
C GLY A 234 -4.18 4.78 -7.97
N GLY A 235 -4.42 5.09 -6.69
CA GLY A 235 -5.71 5.54 -6.17
C GLY A 235 -6.29 6.76 -6.90
N ALA A 236 -5.52 7.83 -7.06
CA ALA A 236 -6.00 9.06 -7.70
C ALA A 236 -6.45 8.83 -9.16
N ALA A 237 -5.70 8.03 -9.92
CA ALA A 237 -6.05 7.71 -11.30
C ALA A 237 -7.37 6.92 -11.39
N SER A 238 -7.62 6.00 -10.45
CA SER A 238 -8.85 5.22 -10.39
C SER A 238 -10.09 6.06 -10.08
N GLN A 239 -9.94 7.12 -9.27
CA GLN A 239 -11.01 8.06 -8.97
C GLN A 239 -11.30 8.97 -10.19
N SER A 240 -10.23 9.56 -10.77
CA SER A 240 -10.35 10.52 -11.86
C SER A 240 -11.06 9.97 -13.09
N VAL A 241 -10.83 8.70 -13.45
CA VAL A 241 -11.45 8.09 -14.64
C VAL A 241 -12.98 7.97 -14.53
N LEU A 242 -13.51 7.87 -13.32
CA LEU A 242 -14.95 7.83 -13.04
C LEU A 242 -15.53 9.25 -12.88
N THR A 243 -14.90 10.09 -12.07
CA THR A 243 -15.36 11.47 -11.82
C THR A 243 -15.28 12.35 -13.07
N GLY A 244 -14.30 12.09 -13.96
CA GLY A 244 -14.16 12.73 -15.26
C GLY A 244 -15.14 12.23 -16.32
N GLY A 245 -15.83 11.11 -16.07
CA GLY A 245 -16.78 10.51 -17.01
C GLY A 245 -16.11 9.73 -18.17
N ASP A 246 -14.79 9.50 -18.12
CA ASP A 246 -14.06 8.76 -19.15
C ASP A 246 -14.48 7.28 -19.17
N ALA A 247 -14.73 6.69 -18.00
CA ALA A 247 -15.30 5.36 -17.86
C ALA A 247 -16.70 5.41 -17.23
N SER A 248 -17.59 4.56 -17.72
CA SER A 248 -18.94 4.41 -17.15
C SER A 248 -19.00 3.33 -16.07
N MET A 249 -18.03 2.42 -16.06
CA MET A 249 -17.76 1.44 -15.01
C MET A 249 -16.26 1.26 -14.83
N ALA A 250 -15.85 0.97 -13.59
CA ALA A 250 -14.47 0.61 -13.29
C ALA A 250 -14.44 -0.55 -12.28
N LEU A 251 -13.48 -1.46 -12.47
CA LEU A 251 -13.02 -2.33 -11.39
C LEU A 251 -12.05 -1.50 -10.56
N ILE A 252 -12.45 -1.12 -9.36
CA ILE A 252 -11.75 -0.15 -8.50
C ILE A 252 -11.69 -0.68 -7.07
N TRP A 253 -10.75 -0.22 -6.29
CA TRP A 253 -10.73 -0.52 -4.86
C TRP A 253 -11.93 0.09 -4.16
N SER A 254 -12.58 -0.68 -3.29
CA SER A 254 -13.73 -0.24 -2.48
C SER A 254 -13.40 1.02 -1.67
N THR A 255 -12.14 1.15 -1.23
CA THR A 255 -11.60 2.34 -0.56
C THR A 255 -11.67 3.62 -1.41
N ARG A 256 -11.65 3.47 -2.73
CA ARG A 256 -11.79 4.60 -3.66
C ARG A 256 -13.21 4.73 -4.19
N ALA A 257 -13.91 3.61 -4.34
CA ALA A 257 -15.32 3.61 -4.74
C ALA A 257 -16.19 4.38 -3.75
N SER A 258 -15.97 4.19 -2.44
CA SER A 258 -16.71 4.91 -1.39
C SER A 258 -16.44 6.42 -1.41
N LEU A 259 -15.21 6.85 -1.70
CA LEU A 259 -14.89 8.27 -1.84
C LEU A 259 -15.58 8.87 -3.08
N VAL A 260 -15.48 8.19 -4.23
CA VAL A 260 -16.12 8.66 -5.46
C VAL A 260 -17.65 8.71 -5.32
N GLU A 261 -18.26 7.78 -4.60
CA GLU A 261 -19.69 7.82 -4.29
C GLU A 261 -20.05 9.07 -3.48
N GLN A 262 -19.25 9.41 -2.45
CA GLN A 262 -19.44 10.62 -1.65
C GLN A 262 -19.22 11.90 -2.48
N ASP A 263 -18.11 11.99 -3.20
CA ASP A 263 -17.71 13.16 -3.99
C ASP A 263 -18.72 13.46 -5.13
N THR A 264 -19.39 12.41 -5.62
CA THR A 264 -20.39 12.56 -6.70
C THR A 264 -21.83 12.58 -6.18
N ASN A 265 -22.03 12.69 -4.86
CA ASN A 265 -23.34 12.64 -4.22
C ASN A 265 -24.19 11.43 -4.66
N GLY A 266 -23.56 10.27 -4.77
CA GLY A 266 -24.20 9.01 -5.15
C GLY A 266 -24.51 8.88 -6.65
N GLN A 267 -23.97 9.72 -7.52
CA GLN A 267 -24.03 9.50 -8.97
C GLN A 267 -23.23 8.26 -9.35
N ILE A 268 -21.97 8.19 -8.91
CA ILE A 268 -21.21 6.96 -9.01
C ILE A 268 -21.55 6.10 -7.80
N LYS A 269 -21.95 4.86 -8.04
CA LYS A 269 -22.28 3.85 -7.04
C LYS A 269 -21.37 2.65 -7.21
N PHE A 270 -21.32 1.77 -6.22
CA PHE A 270 -20.63 0.49 -6.35
C PHE A 270 -21.44 -0.65 -5.74
N ILE A 271 -21.07 -1.87 -6.07
CA ILE A 271 -21.72 -3.10 -5.58
C ILE A 271 -20.71 -4.03 -4.93
N TRP A 272 -21.17 -4.79 -3.92
CA TRP A 272 -20.38 -5.83 -3.26
C TRP A 272 -20.51 -7.21 -3.96
N ASP A 273 -21.51 -7.39 -4.81
CA ASP A 273 -21.78 -8.66 -5.47
C ASP A 273 -20.62 -9.08 -6.38
N GLN A 274 -20.05 -10.25 -6.09
CA GLN A 274 -18.77 -10.74 -6.63
C GLN A 274 -17.59 -9.80 -6.41
N GLY A 275 -17.63 -8.92 -5.39
CA GLY A 275 -16.47 -8.15 -4.96
C GLY A 275 -15.31 -9.09 -4.60
N LEU A 276 -14.09 -8.67 -4.90
CA LEU A 276 -12.90 -9.50 -4.71
C LEU A 276 -12.13 -8.98 -3.51
N ILE A 277 -12.37 -9.59 -2.34
CA ILE A 277 -11.78 -9.11 -1.09
C ILE A 277 -10.32 -9.53 -0.94
N SER A 278 -9.50 -8.58 -0.54
CA SER A 278 -8.07 -8.75 -0.30
C SER A 278 -7.65 -8.10 1.02
N PRO A 279 -6.76 -8.71 1.80
CA PRO A 279 -6.09 -8.03 2.90
C PRO A 279 -5.06 -7.04 2.37
N GLY A 280 -4.92 -5.88 3.03
CA GLY A 280 -3.75 -5.03 2.93
C GLY A 280 -2.88 -5.21 4.16
N ALA A 281 -1.59 -4.97 4.05
CA ALA A 281 -0.65 -5.17 5.14
C ALA A 281 0.50 -4.17 5.13
N MET A 282 1.13 -4.01 6.28
CA MET A 282 2.40 -3.30 6.38
C MET A 282 3.55 -4.30 6.36
N ALA A 283 4.60 -3.95 5.62
CA ALA A 283 5.86 -4.68 5.56
C ALA A 283 7.04 -3.72 5.77
N VAL A 284 8.17 -4.24 6.25
CA VAL A 284 9.36 -3.47 6.61
C VAL A 284 10.50 -3.78 5.65
N ILE A 285 11.05 -2.77 5.00
CA ILE A 285 12.17 -2.93 4.06
C ILE A 285 13.42 -3.38 4.83
N LYS A 286 14.11 -4.39 4.31
CA LYS A 286 15.38 -4.83 4.90
C LYS A 286 16.47 -3.78 4.76
N GLY A 287 17.14 -3.47 5.87
CA GLY A 287 18.17 -2.44 5.89
C GLY A 287 17.62 -1.02 5.86
N ASN A 288 16.37 -0.82 6.20
CA ASN A 288 15.69 0.48 6.27
C ASN A 288 16.42 1.46 7.21
N PRO A 289 16.43 2.77 6.90
CA PRO A 289 17.19 3.77 7.66
C PRO A 289 16.65 4.02 9.06
N GLY A 290 15.33 3.90 9.28
CA GLY A 290 14.67 4.07 10.56
C GLY A 290 14.88 2.92 11.54
N GLY A 291 15.31 1.79 11.04
CA GLY A 291 15.55 0.57 11.80
C GLY A 291 14.31 -0.25 12.13
N LYS A 292 14.49 -1.57 12.15
CA LYS A 292 13.42 -2.56 12.36
C LYS A 292 12.60 -2.27 13.62
N ALA A 293 13.24 -1.88 14.73
CA ALA A 293 12.55 -1.68 16.00
C ALA A 293 11.52 -0.55 15.94
N ALA A 294 11.87 0.60 15.32
CA ALA A 294 10.94 1.72 15.16
C ALA A 294 9.80 1.35 14.20
N ALA A 295 10.11 0.66 13.10
CA ALA A 295 9.12 0.19 12.14
C ALA A 295 8.13 -0.79 12.77
N MET A 296 8.57 -1.75 13.59
CA MET A 296 7.68 -2.68 14.29
C MET A 296 6.77 -1.97 15.30
N LYS A 297 7.28 -0.95 16.03
CA LYS A 297 6.46 -0.11 16.90
C LYS A 297 5.38 0.64 16.12
N PHE A 298 5.69 1.11 14.90
CA PHE A 298 4.71 1.77 14.04
C PHE A 298 3.60 0.80 13.62
N ILE A 299 3.93 -0.42 13.18
CA ILE A 299 2.94 -1.45 12.86
C ILE A 299 2.07 -1.78 14.07
N ALA A 300 2.68 -1.97 15.26
CA ALA A 300 1.94 -2.25 16.49
C ALA A 300 0.98 -1.09 16.86
N SER A 301 1.41 0.15 16.65
CA SER A 301 0.61 1.35 16.83
C SER A 301 -0.60 1.40 15.86
N ALA A 302 -0.42 0.97 14.62
CA ALA A 302 -1.48 0.89 13.62
C ALA A 302 -2.56 -0.17 13.94
N GLN A 303 -2.31 -1.05 14.90
CA GLN A 303 -3.28 -2.04 15.36
C GLN A 303 -4.34 -1.46 16.33
N ASP A 304 -4.21 -0.20 16.74
CA ASP A 304 -5.20 0.45 17.60
C ASP A 304 -6.56 0.55 16.88
N PRO A 305 -7.67 0.06 17.50
CA PRO A 305 -8.96 0.02 16.83
C PRO A 305 -9.52 1.42 16.52
N LYS A 306 -9.19 2.44 17.32
CA LYS A 306 -9.64 3.82 17.05
C LYS A 306 -8.89 4.41 15.84
N ARG A 307 -7.62 4.07 15.65
CA ARG A 307 -6.86 4.49 14.48
C ARG A 307 -7.36 3.81 13.22
N GLN A 308 -7.71 2.52 13.30
CA GLN A 308 -8.34 1.81 12.20
C GLN A 308 -9.74 2.35 11.88
N LEU A 309 -10.47 2.85 12.87
CA LEU A 309 -11.72 3.57 12.64
C LEU A 309 -11.50 4.88 11.84
N VAL A 310 -10.42 5.62 12.13
CA VAL A 310 -10.06 6.81 11.32
C VAL A 310 -9.77 6.42 9.87
N MET A 311 -9.04 5.31 9.63
CA MET A 311 -8.80 4.79 8.29
C MET A 311 -10.10 4.37 7.58
N PHE A 312 -11.01 3.73 8.32
CA PHE A 312 -12.33 3.40 7.79
C PHE A 312 -13.12 4.66 7.41
N ASP A 313 -13.15 5.66 8.27
CA ASP A 313 -13.88 6.92 8.02
C ASP A 313 -13.30 7.72 6.85
N MET A 314 -11.98 7.74 6.69
CA MET A 314 -11.31 8.52 5.65
C MET A 314 -11.18 7.81 4.31
N LEU A 315 -11.07 6.47 4.31
CA LEU A 315 -10.80 5.69 3.09
C LEU A 315 -11.75 4.49 2.87
N GLY A 316 -12.64 4.17 3.81
CA GLY A 316 -13.46 2.96 3.71
C GLY A 316 -12.64 1.66 3.83
N GLN A 317 -11.46 1.69 4.45
CA GLN A 317 -10.68 0.48 4.71
C GLN A 317 -11.38 -0.39 5.75
N GLY A 318 -11.70 -1.64 5.43
CA GLY A 318 -12.23 -2.60 6.41
C GLY A 318 -11.18 -2.90 7.48
N PRO A 319 -11.50 -2.81 8.77
CA PRO A 319 -10.50 -2.94 9.82
C PRO A 319 -9.97 -4.36 9.96
N ALA A 320 -8.65 -4.49 10.15
CA ALA A 320 -8.02 -5.77 10.48
C ALA A 320 -8.24 -6.16 11.95
N ASN A 321 -8.33 -5.17 12.86
CA ASN A 321 -8.63 -5.43 14.26
C ASN A 321 -10.14 -5.61 14.47
N PRO A 322 -10.61 -6.80 14.90
CA PRO A 322 -12.04 -7.05 15.12
C PRO A 322 -12.69 -6.11 16.15
N ALA A 323 -11.90 -5.57 17.09
CA ALA A 323 -12.42 -4.63 18.08
C ALA A 323 -12.93 -3.31 17.45
N THR A 324 -12.51 -2.99 16.23
CA THR A 324 -12.99 -1.81 15.48
C THR A 324 -14.43 -1.97 15.01
N ASP A 325 -14.89 -3.20 14.77
CA ASP A 325 -16.26 -3.45 14.23
C ASP A 325 -17.36 -2.85 15.11
N ALA A 326 -17.17 -2.89 16.44
CA ALA A 326 -18.09 -2.30 17.39
C ALA A 326 -18.08 -0.76 17.41
N LEU A 327 -17.05 -0.14 16.86
CA LEU A 327 -16.90 1.31 16.80
C LEU A 327 -17.51 1.90 15.52
N ILE A 328 -17.75 1.09 14.49
CA ILE A 328 -18.31 1.55 13.20
C ILE A 328 -19.79 1.90 13.39
N PRO A 329 -20.22 3.13 13.06
CA PRO A 329 -21.61 3.52 13.10
C PRO A 329 -22.50 2.63 12.21
N ALA A 330 -23.73 2.38 12.65
CA ALA A 330 -24.63 1.46 11.97
C ALA A 330 -24.96 1.89 10.53
N ASP A 331 -25.08 3.19 10.28
CA ASP A 331 -25.33 3.80 8.97
C ASP A 331 -24.12 3.70 8.02
N LYS A 332 -22.91 3.48 8.54
CA LYS A 332 -21.68 3.31 7.75
C LYS A 332 -21.30 1.86 7.46
N LYS A 333 -21.96 0.88 8.10
CA LYS A 333 -21.63 -0.55 7.91
C LYS A 333 -21.72 -1.03 6.46
N HIS A 334 -22.59 -0.43 5.67
CA HIS A 334 -22.72 -0.73 4.24
C HIS A 334 -21.44 -0.46 3.43
N MET A 335 -20.53 0.40 3.93
CA MET A 335 -19.24 0.71 3.31
C MET A 335 -18.12 -0.24 3.76
N ASN A 336 -18.35 -1.06 4.79
CA ASN A 336 -17.30 -1.92 5.36
C ASN A 336 -17.21 -3.25 4.61
N CYS A 337 -16.13 -3.49 3.89
CA CYS A 337 -15.92 -4.74 3.14
C CYS A 337 -15.90 -6.00 4.03
N VAL A 338 -15.57 -5.88 5.31
CA VAL A 338 -15.56 -6.99 6.27
C VAL A 338 -16.83 -7.10 7.11
N ASP A 339 -17.86 -6.27 6.86
CA ASP A 339 -19.18 -6.51 7.44
C ASP A 339 -19.74 -7.85 6.95
N PRO A 340 -20.34 -8.68 7.81
CA PRO A 340 -20.83 -10.01 7.42
C PRO A 340 -21.77 -10.01 6.21
N ALA A 341 -22.64 -9.00 6.08
CA ALA A 341 -23.58 -8.90 4.96
C ALA A 341 -22.87 -8.59 3.63
N ASN A 342 -21.78 -7.82 3.68
CA ASN A 342 -20.97 -7.52 2.51
C ASN A 342 -20.02 -8.68 2.19
N MET A 343 -19.41 -9.30 3.21
CA MET A 343 -18.54 -10.48 3.05
C MET A 343 -19.23 -11.64 2.34
N ALA A 344 -20.51 -11.88 2.65
CA ALA A 344 -21.29 -12.97 2.05
C ALA A 344 -21.47 -12.84 0.51
N LYS A 345 -21.22 -11.67 -0.06
CA LYS A 345 -21.33 -11.38 -1.49
C LYS A 345 -20.01 -11.44 -2.24
N GLN A 346 -18.90 -11.59 -1.53
CA GLN A 346 -17.57 -11.42 -2.04
C GLN A 346 -16.82 -12.75 -2.19
N VAL A 347 -15.75 -12.72 -2.95
CA VAL A 347 -14.81 -13.82 -3.15
C VAL A 347 -13.44 -13.39 -2.64
N ALA A 348 -12.82 -14.22 -1.81
CA ALA A 348 -11.48 -13.92 -1.28
C ALA A 348 -10.39 -14.23 -2.31
N LEU A 349 -9.39 -13.34 -2.42
CA LEU A 349 -8.18 -13.62 -3.16
C LEU A 349 -7.32 -14.63 -2.39
N ASP A 350 -6.75 -15.61 -3.09
CA ASP A 350 -5.87 -16.64 -2.52
C ASP A 350 -4.43 -16.12 -2.40
N MET A 351 -4.06 -15.61 -1.21
CA MET A 351 -2.73 -15.06 -0.95
C MET A 351 -1.59 -16.09 -1.16
N PRO A 352 -1.71 -17.37 -0.76
CA PRO A 352 -0.75 -18.40 -1.13
C PRO A 352 -0.53 -18.54 -2.62
N TRP A 353 -1.60 -18.63 -3.42
CA TRP A 353 -1.47 -18.72 -4.87
C TRP A 353 -0.75 -17.50 -5.45
N TYR A 354 -1.13 -16.30 -5.02
CA TYR A 354 -0.49 -15.06 -5.46
C TYR A 354 1.00 -15.01 -5.10
N ALA A 355 1.38 -15.42 -3.90
CA ALA A 355 2.78 -15.41 -3.46
C ALA A 355 3.70 -16.27 -4.34
N GLU A 356 3.15 -17.30 -4.99
CA GLU A 356 3.91 -18.20 -5.85
C GLU A 356 3.84 -17.83 -7.33
N ASN A 357 2.72 -17.24 -7.79
CA ASN A 357 2.41 -17.13 -9.21
C ASN A 357 2.35 -15.69 -9.72
N TYR A 358 2.22 -14.70 -8.84
CA TYR A 358 1.92 -13.31 -9.23
C TYR A 358 2.93 -12.72 -10.23
N GLY A 359 4.22 -12.90 -10.01
CA GLY A 359 5.26 -12.31 -10.89
C GLY A 359 5.10 -12.77 -12.34
N ALA A 360 5.00 -14.10 -12.56
CA ALA A 360 4.84 -14.66 -13.90
C ALA A 360 3.48 -14.27 -14.52
N ALA A 361 2.40 -14.31 -13.74
CA ALA A 361 1.07 -13.91 -14.20
C ALA A 361 1.01 -12.43 -14.57
N LEU A 362 1.68 -11.56 -13.81
CA LEU A 362 1.76 -10.12 -14.09
C LEU A 362 2.53 -9.84 -15.37
N ASP A 363 3.65 -10.50 -15.61
CA ASP A 363 4.42 -10.35 -16.86
C ASP A 363 3.56 -10.62 -18.09
N ASP A 364 2.75 -11.67 -18.06
CA ASP A 364 1.84 -12.00 -19.16
C ASP A 364 0.67 -11.01 -19.25
N TYR A 365 0.12 -10.58 -18.13
CA TYR A 365 -0.94 -9.56 -18.10
C TYR A 365 -0.45 -8.22 -18.69
N ILE A 366 0.74 -7.76 -18.31
CA ILE A 366 1.32 -6.51 -18.84
C ILE A 366 1.51 -6.59 -20.37
N LYS A 367 1.94 -7.74 -20.92
CA LYS A 367 2.01 -7.93 -22.37
C LYS A 367 0.63 -7.76 -23.03
N VAL A 368 -0.41 -8.33 -22.43
CA VAL A 368 -1.80 -8.26 -22.93
C VAL A 368 -2.31 -6.81 -22.93
N ILE A 369 -2.12 -6.07 -21.84
CA ILE A 369 -2.65 -4.70 -21.73
C ILE A 369 -1.82 -3.67 -22.50
N SER A 370 -0.55 -3.96 -22.82
CA SER A 370 0.35 -3.06 -23.55
C SER A 370 0.30 -3.27 -25.08
N ALA A 371 -0.10 -4.46 -25.57
CA ALA A 371 -0.24 -4.78 -27.00
C ALA A 371 -1.43 -4.04 -27.61
#